data_6150a3595a621efa33514321a2bae298
#
_entry.id   6150a3595a621efa33514321a2bae298
#
_cell.length_a   1.000
_cell.length_b   1.000
_cell.length_c   1.000
_cell.angle_alpha   90.00
_cell.angle_beta   90.00
_cell.angle_gamma   90.00
#
_symmetry.space_group_name_H-M   'P 1'
#
loop_
_entity.id
_entity.type
_entity.pdbx_description
1 polymer ?
#
loop_
_entity_poly.entity_id
_entity_poly.type
_entity_poly.pdbx_seq_one_letter_code
_entity_poly.pdbx_strand_id
1 'polypeptide(L)'
;MSENNSIAPQYEVVVIGAGIGGICAGVKLQEIGIDDFLIVDRVGGLGGTWYSHSYPDAGCDIPSTTYQFSFARKPDWDRLFAKRDQILEYLREVAADHDLPRRMRFHTTIVREEWDDRDALWRLHVDSGEVITARFVISAVGAYINAKTTPDIPGLACYAGVSMHPAAWNHDYDFTGKRVAIIGVGASTMQIAPKLAGQVERLDIYQRTPQVYLPKPDFVLRPWMQRMLALPGGSAIVNGLAQGVIDSALRVAVFTPAPLWRLGARLVDALGRSAYAGWVRIKVQNKEIRKQLRPDFGIVCIRGGAGGDYLPTLNRDNVELITAGIGEITPHSIRSADGVEREIDALVLATGYEVFSDPESYKPGTVLGRDGFDLGVFYNTEELKAYYSTSVAGVPNRFIMIGPYSWTGTAFHYFVENAMRHIATVIEETRRRGATVVEVRPQAQERFHQEMLRSGRNLSYYLETRCAGSNSYFINSQGKSPYLRPWSLLKTYRKATRFDREDYSYRGPARRDDPVDAPDIELAAAELS
;
A
#
# COMPACT_ATOMS: atom_id res chain seq x y z
N MET A 1 43.63 15.18 -24.19
CA MET A 1 43.02 14.31 -23.16
C MET A 1 42.07 15.18 -22.37
N SER A 2 40.81 15.28 -22.77
CA SER A 2 39.77 15.98 -21.97
C SER A 2 39.20 14.96 -21.01
N GLU A 3 39.45 15.16 -19.74
CA GLU A 3 38.86 14.37 -18.65
C GLU A 3 37.33 14.31 -18.82
N ASN A 4 36.85 13.10 -18.81
CA ASN A 4 35.41 12.78 -18.87
C ASN A 4 34.82 13.18 -17.52
N ASN A 5 34.43 14.43 -17.37
CA ASN A 5 33.87 15.00 -16.15
C ASN A 5 32.35 14.66 -16.08
N SER A 6 32.01 13.35 -16.07
CA SER A 6 30.69 12.93 -15.62
C SER A 6 30.62 13.17 -14.11
N ILE A 7 29.57 13.81 -13.65
CA ILE A 7 29.35 14.05 -12.21
C ILE A 7 29.10 12.68 -11.55
N ALA A 8 29.94 12.32 -10.58
CA ALA A 8 29.69 11.13 -9.77
C ALA A 8 28.45 11.36 -8.89
N PRO A 9 27.55 10.38 -8.76
CA PRO A 9 26.41 10.51 -7.84
C PRO A 9 26.90 10.63 -6.39
N GLN A 10 26.15 11.35 -5.55
CA GLN A 10 26.42 11.47 -4.11
C GLN A 10 26.23 10.11 -3.39
N TYR A 11 25.30 9.29 -3.89
CA TYR A 11 25.00 7.95 -3.36
C TYR A 11 24.86 6.95 -4.49
N GLU A 12 25.27 5.71 -4.24
CA GLU A 12 24.98 4.63 -5.19
C GLU A 12 23.48 4.36 -5.24
N VAL A 13 22.79 4.35 -4.08
CA VAL A 13 21.34 4.15 -4.00
C VAL A 13 20.68 5.16 -3.08
N VAL A 14 19.57 5.74 -3.51
CA VAL A 14 18.66 6.46 -2.61
C VAL A 14 17.34 5.68 -2.51
N VAL A 15 16.91 5.43 -1.27
CA VAL A 15 15.63 4.79 -0.94
C VAL A 15 14.67 5.86 -0.41
N ILE A 16 13.50 6.00 -1.04
CA ILE A 16 12.48 6.98 -0.65
C ILE A 16 11.42 6.30 0.21
N GLY A 17 11.41 6.58 1.50
CA GLY A 17 10.54 6.01 2.52
C GLY A 17 11.27 5.13 3.52
N ALA A 18 11.16 5.42 4.83
CA ALA A 18 11.77 4.70 5.95
C ALA A 18 10.77 3.77 6.68
N GLY A 19 9.74 3.30 5.99
CA GLY A 19 8.80 2.28 6.47
C GLY A 19 9.36 0.85 6.31
N ILE A 20 8.46 -0.14 6.37
CA ILE A 20 8.81 -1.57 6.18
C ILE A 20 9.60 -1.77 4.87
N GLY A 21 9.19 -1.09 3.78
CA GLY A 21 9.89 -1.17 2.50
C GLY A 21 11.33 -0.66 2.57
N GLY A 22 11.53 0.53 3.13
CA GLY A 22 12.86 1.14 3.23
C GLY A 22 13.82 0.37 4.14
N ILE A 23 13.31 -0.15 5.28
CA ILE A 23 14.09 -1.02 6.17
C ILE A 23 14.50 -2.31 5.43
N CYS A 24 13.55 -2.95 4.73
CA CYS A 24 13.86 -4.12 3.90
C CYS A 24 14.90 -3.80 2.83
N ALA A 25 14.76 -2.65 2.14
CA ALA A 25 15.72 -2.22 1.12
C ALA A 25 17.12 -2.04 1.71
N GLY A 26 17.26 -1.34 2.85
CA GLY A 26 18.53 -1.13 3.51
C GLY A 26 19.24 -2.44 3.87
N VAL A 27 18.53 -3.38 4.50
CA VAL A 27 19.08 -4.71 4.84
C VAL A 27 19.53 -5.46 3.58
N LYS A 28 18.70 -5.47 2.54
CA LYS A 28 19.01 -6.22 1.31
C LYS A 28 20.10 -5.57 0.46
N LEU A 29 20.27 -4.26 0.52
CA LEU A 29 21.40 -3.56 -0.10
C LEU A 29 22.73 -3.96 0.57
N GLN A 30 22.76 -4.02 1.90
CA GLN A 30 23.94 -4.49 2.64
C GLN A 30 24.28 -5.96 2.30
N GLU A 31 23.26 -6.84 2.18
CA GLU A 31 23.47 -8.25 1.81
C GLU A 31 24.17 -8.41 0.44
N ILE A 32 23.96 -7.48 -0.50
CA ILE A 32 24.63 -7.48 -1.83
C ILE A 32 25.87 -6.58 -1.88
N GLY A 33 26.38 -6.14 -0.71
CA GLY A 33 27.60 -5.36 -0.62
C GLY A 33 27.48 -3.93 -1.12
N ILE A 34 26.30 -3.31 -0.98
CA ILE A 34 26.08 -1.87 -1.21
C ILE A 34 25.94 -1.19 0.13
N ASP A 35 26.98 -0.44 0.53
CA ASP A 35 27.00 0.33 1.76
C ASP A 35 26.78 1.82 1.53
N ASP A 36 26.99 2.31 0.31
CA ASP A 36 26.79 3.69 -0.10
C ASP A 36 25.31 3.92 -0.50
N PHE A 37 24.45 4.04 0.51
CA PHE A 37 23.04 4.37 0.29
C PHE A 37 22.50 5.30 1.37
N LEU A 38 21.46 6.06 0.99
CA LEU A 38 20.69 6.93 1.85
C LEU A 38 19.22 6.52 1.83
N ILE A 39 18.57 6.46 2.99
CA ILE A 39 17.12 6.30 3.14
C ILE A 39 16.54 7.64 3.57
N VAL A 40 15.62 8.20 2.81
CA VAL A 40 14.97 9.47 3.13
C VAL A 40 13.50 9.26 3.48
N ASP A 41 12.97 10.03 4.43
CA ASP A 41 11.54 10.05 4.72
C ASP A 41 11.07 11.47 5.05
N ARG A 42 9.85 11.80 4.63
CA ARG A 42 9.21 13.09 4.87
C ARG A 42 8.82 13.31 6.34
N VAL A 43 8.61 12.22 7.11
CA VAL A 43 8.26 12.32 8.53
C VAL A 43 9.50 12.27 9.42
N GLY A 44 9.31 12.52 10.73
CA GLY A 44 10.39 12.67 11.70
C GLY A 44 10.97 11.36 12.25
N GLY A 45 10.63 10.19 11.68
CA GLY A 45 11.14 8.91 12.19
C GLY A 45 10.82 7.72 11.31
N LEU A 46 11.53 6.62 11.56
CA LEU A 46 11.32 5.36 10.86
C LEU A 46 10.02 4.66 11.30
N GLY A 47 9.48 3.81 10.41
CA GLY A 47 8.31 2.98 10.69
C GLY A 47 7.16 3.19 9.71
N GLY A 48 7.19 4.28 8.89
CA GLY A 48 6.18 4.59 7.90
C GLY A 48 4.78 4.68 8.52
N THR A 49 3.84 3.85 8.07
CA THR A 49 2.47 3.78 8.62
C THR A 49 2.45 3.65 10.15
N TRP A 50 3.33 2.83 10.74
CA TRP A 50 3.38 2.59 12.18
C TRP A 50 3.98 3.74 12.97
N TYR A 51 4.75 4.60 12.33
CA TYR A 51 5.17 5.89 12.90
C TYR A 51 4.02 6.91 12.86
N SER A 52 3.38 7.08 11.70
CA SER A 52 2.38 8.13 11.49
C SER A 52 1.01 7.84 12.10
N HIS A 53 0.58 6.55 12.16
CA HIS A 53 -0.73 6.17 12.67
C HIS A 53 -0.69 5.96 14.18
N SER A 54 -0.82 7.04 14.94
CA SER A 54 -0.75 7.03 16.41
C SER A 54 -2.12 7.16 17.08
N TYR A 55 -3.22 7.07 16.34
CA TYR A 55 -4.57 7.15 16.88
C TYR A 55 -4.89 6.01 17.86
N PRO A 56 -5.89 6.20 18.75
CA PRO A 56 -6.24 5.21 19.77
C PRO A 56 -6.55 3.84 19.19
N ASP A 57 -5.95 2.81 19.78
CA ASP A 57 -6.09 1.39 19.42
C ASP A 57 -5.50 0.98 18.06
N ALA A 58 -4.68 1.84 17.43
CA ALA A 58 -4.00 1.51 16.18
C ALA A 58 -3.29 0.16 16.27
N GLY A 59 -3.53 -0.71 15.29
CA GLY A 59 -2.97 -2.06 15.29
C GLY A 59 -3.18 -2.79 13.98
N CYS A 60 -2.49 -3.92 13.82
CA CYS A 60 -2.57 -4.73 12.61
C CYS A 60 -3.81 -5.65 12.62
N ASP A 61 -4.34 -5.91 11.44
CA ASP A 61 -5.41 -6.88 11.18
C ASP A 61 -4.88 -8.18 10.56
N ILE A 62 -3.55 -8.33 10.51
CA ILE A 62 -2.83 -9.53 10.08
C ILE A 62 -2.14 -10.13 11.31
N PRO A 63 -2.13 -11.47 11.47
CA PRO A 63 -1.45 -12.11 12.59
C PRO A 63 0.03 -11.71 12.68
N SER A 64 0.48 -11.39 13.89
CA SER A 64 1.84 -10.89 14.19
C SER A 64 2.93 -11.84 13.67
N THR A 65 2.71 -13.16 13.80
CA THR A 65 3.61 -14.21 13.30
C THR A 65 3.79 -14.18 11.78
N THR A 66 2.88 -13.52 11.06
CA THR A 66 2.91 -13.35 9.59
C THR A 66 3.36 -11.94 9.22
N TYR A 67 3.07 -10.95 10.08
CA TYR A 67 3.39 -9.53 9.83
C TYR A 67 4.79 -9.16 10.34
N GLN A 68 5.80 -9.84 9.83
CA GLN A 68 7.21 -9.67 10.19
C GLN A 68 8.13 -10.09 9.04
N PHE A 69 9.37 -9.62 9.04
CA PHE A 69 10.37 -10.02 8.06
C PHE A 69 10.74 -11.50 8.19
N SER A 70 11.06 -12.13 7.07
CA SER A 70 11.51 -13.53 7.05
C SER A 70 12.92 -13.69 7.64
N PHE A 71 13.74 -12.64 7.55
CA PHE A 71 15.11 -12.58 8.06
C PHE A 71 15.22 -12.07 9.51
N ALA A 72 14.15 -11.46 10.06
CA ALA A 72 14.11 -10.93 11.44
C ALA A 72 12.80 -11.37 12.13
N ARG A 73 12.72 -12.64 12.52
CA ARG A 73 11.53 -13.20 13.14
C ARG A 73 11.50 -12.94 14.64
N LYS A 74 10.37 -12.39 15.13
CA LYS A 74 10.12 -12.13 16.54
C LYS A 74 9.18 -13.22 17.09
N PRO A 75 9.61 -14.08 18.01
CA PRO A 75 8.77 -15.14 18.57
C PRO A 75 7.90 -14.66 19.74
N ASP A 76 8.26 -13.58 20.39
CA ASP A 76 7.73 -13.06 21.65
C ASP A 76 6.69 -11.94 21.47
N TRP A 77 5.93 -11.96 20.39
CA TRP A 77 4.77 -11.08 20.24
C TRP A 77 3.80 -11.24 21.41
N ASP A 78 3.28 -10.13 21.96
CA ASP A 78 2.35 -10.17 23.09
C ASP A 78 1.00 -10.77 22.72
N ARG A 79 0.58 -10.57 21.48
CA ARG A 79 -0.75 -10.97 21.02
C ARG A 79 -0.77 -11.38 19.55
N LEU A 80 -1.84 -12.09 19.16
CA LEU A 80 -2.00 -12.57 17.80
C LEU A 80 -2.06 -11.42 16.78
N PHE A 81 -2.65 -10.28 17.15
CA PHE A 81 -2.70 -9.08 16.30
C PHE A 81 -2.03 -7.91 17.04
N ALA A 82 -0.77 -7.67 16.76
CA ALA A 82 0.03 -6.68 17.44
C ALA A 82 -0.55 -5.26 17.28
N LYS A 83 -0.40 -4.48 18.35
CA LYS A 83 -0.69 -3.05 18.35
C LYS A 83 0.47 -2.26 17.76
N ARG A 84 0.16 -1.03 17.36
CA ARG A 84 1.08 -0.09 16.72
C ARG A 84 2.44 0.00 17.42
N ASP A 85 2.46 0.16 18.74
CA ASP A 85 3.69 0.42 19.47
C ASP A 85 4.65 -0.77 19.41
N GLN A 86 4.12 -1.99 19.54
CA GLN A 86 4.94 -3.20 19.44
C GLN A 86 5.47 -3.43 18.01
N ILE A 87 4.68 -3.08 16.98
CA ILE A 87 5.14 -3.17 15.59
C ILE A 87 6.22 -2.12 15.32
N LEU A 88 6.04 -0.90 15.80
CA LEU A 88 7.03 0.16 15.64
C LEU A 88 8.34 -0.18 16.35
N GLU A 89 8.26 -0.74 17.55
CA GLU A 89 9.44 -1.18 18.28
C GLU A 89 10.18 -2.30 17.54
N TYR A 90 9.45 -3.31 17.06
CA TYR A 90 10.03 -4.35 16.21
C TYR A 90 10.77 -3.78 14.99
N LEU A 91 10.19 -2.78 14.30
CA LEU A 91 10.85 -2.14 13.17
C LEU A 91 12.10 -1.36 13.57
N ARG A 92 12.10 -0.75 14.76
CA ARG A 92 13.27 -0.06 15.33
C ARG A 92 14.37 -1.04 15.69
N GLU A 93 14.03 -2.16 16.33
CA GLU A 93 14.95 -3.25 16.63
C GLU A 93 15.64 -3.74 15.35
N VAL A 94 14.87 -4.09 14.32
CA VAL A 94 15.41 -4.55 13.04
C VAL A 94 16.32 -3.51 12.39
N ALA A 95 15.92 -2.23 12.39
CA ALA A 95 16.75 -1.18 11.82
C ALA A 95 18.06 -0.97 12.59
N ALA A 96 18.02 -1.07 13.92
CA ALA A 96 19.19 -0.95 14.79
C ALA A 96 20.17 -2.12 14.62
N ASP A 97 19.67 -3.36 14.56
CA ASP A 97 20.46 -4.58 14.36
C ASP A 97 21.29 -4.54 13.06
N HIS A 98 20.80 -3.79 12.06
CA HIS A 98 21.47 -3.60 10.76
C HIS A 98 22.12 -2.21 10.60
N ASP A 99 22.25 -1.44 11.68
CA ASP A 99 22.88 -0.11 11.70
C ASP A 99 22.33 0.85 10.62
N LEU A 100 21.02 0.75 10.32
CA LEU A 100 20.36 1.57 9.33
C LEU A 100 20.11 3.02 9.77
N PRO A 101 19.88 3.35 11.08
CA PRO A 101 19.56 4.71 11.49
C PRO A 101 20.60 5.76 11.04
N ARG A 102 21.88 5.41 10.97
CA ARG A 102 22.95 6.31 10.50
C ARG A 102 22.87 6.64 9.01
N ARG A 103 22.13 5.84 8.25
CA ARG A 103 21.87 6.01 6.80
C ARG A 103 20.48 6.59 6.53
N MET A 104 19.75 6.99 7.57
CA MET A 104 18.40 7.56 7.47
C MET A 104 18.45 9.07 7.65
N ARG A 105 17.70 9.76 6.79
CA ARG A 105 17.49 11.21 6.87
C ARG A 105 16.00 11.50 6.86
N PHE A 106 15.51 12.02 7.97
CA PHE A 106 14.10 12.36 8.18
C PHE A 106 13.82 13.81 7.81
N HIS A 107 12.52 14.19 7.82
CA HIS A 107 12.07 15.54 7.41
C HIS A 107 12.61 15.92 6.03
N THR A 108 12.62 14.96 5.10
CA THR A 108 13.16 15.12 3.75
C THR A 108 12.14 14.64 2.75
N THR A 109 11.42 15.57 2.13
CA THR A 109 10.39 15.28 1.14
C THR A 109 10.97 15.41 -0.26
N ILE A 110 11.03 14.30 -1.01
CA ILE A 110 11.35 14.35 -2.43
C ILE A 110 10.10 14.82 -3.18
N VAL A 111 10.18 15.99 -3.80
CA VAL A 111 9.06 16.60 -4.54
C VAL A 111 9.13 16.32 -6.03
N ARG A 112 10.32 16.02 -6.56
CA ARG A 112 10.53 15.67 -7.97
C ARG A 112 11.76 14.79 -8.11
N GLU A 113 11.66 13.79 -8.97
CA GLU A 113 12.73 12.90 -9.40
C GLU A 113 12.97 13.14 -10.90
N GLU A 114 14.22 13.37 -11.32
CA GLU A 114 14.56 13.68 -12.70
C GLU A 114 15.79 12.88 -13.15
N TRP A 115 15.64 12.12 -14.23
CA TRP A 115 16.73 11.37 -14.83
C TRP A 115 17.63 12.26 -15.67
N ASP A 116 18.92 12.21 -15.45
CA ASP A 116 19.93 12.87 -16.26
C ASP A 116 20.63 11.83 -17.15
N ASP A 117 20.28 11.81 -18.43
CA ASP A 117 20.86 10.86 -19.39
C ASP A 117 22.37 11.09 -19.61
N ARG A 118 22.82 12.32 -19.47
CA ARG A 118 24.24 12.69 -19.68
C ARG A 118 25.13 12.11 -18.58
N ASP A 119 24.72 12.30 -17.34
CA ASP A 119 25.47 11.87 -16.17
C ASP A 119 25.07 10.46 -15.71
N ALA A 120 24.02 9.88 -16.31
CA ALA A 120 23.43 8.57 -16.01
C ALA A 120 23.10 8.43 -14.52
N LEU A 121 22.38 9.42 -13.97
CA LEU A 121 22.00 9.50 -12.56
C LEU A 121 20.63 10.16 -12.38
N TRP A 122 20.04 9.95 -11.22
CA TRP A 122 18.84 10.65 -10.77
C TRP A 122 19.17 11.90 -9.99
N ARG A 123 18.46 12.99 -10.26
CA ARG A 123 18.40 14.22 -9.47
C ARG A 123 17.11 14.23 -8.66
N LEU A 124 17.24 14.15 -7.35
CA LEU A 124 16.12 14.12 -6.42
C LEU A 124 15.98 15.49 -5.78
N HIS A 125 14.95 16.22 -6.16
CA HIS A 125 14.68 17.56 -5.66
C HIS A 125 13.94 17.46 -4.32
N VAL A 126 14.53 18.02 -3.29
CA VAL A 126 13.98 18.08 -1.93
C VAL A 126 13.14 19.36 -1.77
N ASP A 127 12.11 19.32 -0.93
CA ASP A 127 11.26 20.47 -0.61
C ASP A 127 12.05 21.68 -0.05
N SER A 128 13.21 21.44 0.56
CA SER A 128 14.14 22.48 1.01
C SER A 128 14.89 23.23 -0.11
N GLY A 129 14.79 22.76 -1.36
CA GLY A 129 15.55 23.25 -2.50
C GLY A 129 16.90 22.55 -2.74
N GLU A 130 17.30 21.63 -1.87
CA GLU A 130 18.47 20.77 -2.06
C GLU A 130 18.20 19.76 -3.20
N VAL A 131 19.27 19.34 -3.89
CA VAL A 131 19.23 18.25 -4.88
C VAL A 131 20.17 17.15 -4.44
N ILE A 132 19.63 15.96 -4.22
CA ILE A 132 20.40 14.74 -3.93
C ILE A 132 20.58 13.98 -5.24
N THR A 133 21.78 13.45 -5.50
CA THR A 133 22.04 12.68 -6.70
C THR A 133 22.32 11.21 -6.38
N ALA A 134 21.73 10.29 -7.18
CA ALA A 134 21.86 8.86 -6.98
C ALA A 134 21.97 8.11 -8.31
N ARG A 135 22.73 7.01 -8.33
CA ARG A 135 22.75 6.11 -9.48
C ARG A 135 21.44 5.32 -9.59
N PHE A 136 21.00 4.77 -8.47
CA PHE A 136 19.74 4.02 -8.39
C PHE A 136 18.77 4.68 -7.42
N VAL A 137 17.48 4.58 -7.73
CA VAL A 137 16.41 5.03 -6.84
C VAL A 137 15.48 3.86 -6.54
N ILE A 138 15.14 3.66 -5.27
CA ILE A 138 14.15 2.68 -4.83
C ILE A 138 13.01 3.42 -4.15
N SER A 139 11.85 3.48 -4.79
CA SER A 139 10.64 4.06 -4.23
C SER A 139 9.99 3.07 -3.26
N ALA A 140 10.12 3.33 -1.96
CA ALA A 140 9.56 2.55 -0.85
C ALA A 140 8.44 3.30 -0.11
N VAL A 141 7.70 4.16 -0.81
CA VAL A 141 6.65 5.03 -0.26
C VAL A 141 5.41 4.28 0.27
N GLY A 142 5.35 2.96 0.04
CA GLY A 142 4.29 2.10 0.56
C GLY A 142 3.07 2.01 -0.35
N ALA A 143 2.01 1.35 0.16
CA ALA A 143 0.79 1.11 -0.60
C ALA A 143 -0.24 2.23 -0.46
N TYR A 144 -0.18 2.99 0.62
CA TYR A 144 -1.05 4.13 0.94
C TYR A 144 -0.20 5.39 0.93
N ILE A 145 -0.11 6.03 -0.24
CA ILE A 145 0.92 7.03 -0.55
C ILE A 145 0.66 8.33 0.21
N ASN A 146 -0.52 8.92 0.04
CA ASN A 146 -0.90 10.17 0.72
C ASN A 146 -2.25 10.02 1.41
N ALA A 147 -2.38 10.62 2.59
CA ALA A 147 -3.65 10.73 3.29
C ALA A 147 -4.58 11.71 2.57
N LYS A 148 -5.86 11.35 2.39
CA LYS A 148 -6.88 12.24 1.82
C LYS A 148 -7.40 13.19 2.90
N THR A 149 -6.59 14.18 3.28
CA THR A 149 -6.87 15.14 4.37
C THR A 149 -7.87 16.23 3.97
N THR A 150 -8.04 16.48 2.68
CA THR A 150 -8.95 17.49 2.13
C THR A 150 -9.90 16.83 1.12
N PRO A 151 -10.84 15.97 1.58
CA PRO A 151 -11.83 15.40 0.68
C PRO A 151 -12.75 16.51 0.12
N ASP A 152 -13.27 16.28 -1.09
CA ASP A 152 -14.26 17.18 -1.70
C ASP A 152 -15.61 17.01 -1.00
N ILE A 153 -15.78 17.75 0.11
CA ILE A 153 -17.02 17.81 0.89
C ILE A 153 -17.42 19.29 1.00
N PRO A 154 -18.64 19.65 0.57
CA PRO A 154 -19.09 21.04 0.63
C PRO A 154 -18.96 21.62 2.03
N GLY A 155 -18.39 22.81 2.12
CA GLY A 155 -18.24 23.54 3.38
C GLY A 155 -17.11 23.07 4.32
N LEU A 156 -16.37 22.01 4.00
CA LEU A 156 -15.30 21.50 4.89
C LEU A 156 -14.29 22.58 5.28
N ALA A 157 -13.92 23.44 4.35
CA ALA A 157 -12.98 24.55 4.59
C ALA A 157 -13.50 25.62 5.57
N CYS A 158 -14.82 25.67 5.80
CA CYS A 158 -15.46 26.61 6.73
C CYS A 158 -15.54 26.08 8.15
N TYR A 159 -15.23 24.80 8.39
CA TYR A 159 -15.32 24.21 9.73
C TYR A 159 -14.34 24.88 10.70
N ALA A 160 -14.88 25.45 11.78
CA ALA A 160 -14.11 26.23 12.78
C ALA A 160 -13.60 25.37 13.95
N GLY A 161 -14.12 24.14 14.10
CA GLY A 161 -13.70 23.22 15.16
C GLY A 161 -12.41 22.48 14.82
N VAL A 162 -12.01 21.55 15.69
CA VAL A 162 -10.80 20.73 15.48
C VAL A 162 -11.08 19.65 14.44
N SER A 163 -10.30 19.65 13.37
CA SER A 163 -10.33 18.62 12.33
C SER A 163 -9.00 17.86 12.30
N MET A 164 -9.06 16.52 12.16
CA MET A 164 -7.85 15.69 12.07
C MET A 164 -8.07 14.46 11.18
N HIS A 165 -6.98 14.00 10.58
CA HIS A 165 -6.94 12.72 9.86
C HIS A 165 -6.23 11.65 10.72
N PRO A 166 -6.61 10.36 10.66
CA PRO A 166 -5.93 9.29 11.41
C PRO A 166 -4.40 9.23 11.21
N ALA A 167 -3.88 9.66 10.06
CA ALA A 167 -2.43 9.75 9.81
C ALA A 167 -1.73 10.95 10.48
N ALA A 168 -2.50 11.86 11.06
CA ALA A 168 -2.02 13.06 11.76
C ALA A 168 -2.92 13.29 12.99
N TRP A 169 -2.89 12.34 13.91
CA TRP A 169 -3.74 12.35 15.09
C TRP A 169 -3.27 13.42 16.08
N ASN A 170 -4.21 14.27 16.53
CA ASN A 170 -3.94 15.28 17.55
C ASN A 170 -4.10 14.65 18.94
N HIS A 171 -2.99 14.37 19.61
CA HIS A 171 -2.97 13.79 20.96
C HIS A 171 -3.29 14.78 22.06
N ASP A 172 -3.18 16.08 21.79
CA ASP A 172 -3.43 17.15 22.78
C ASP A 172 -4.93 17.50 22.89
N TYR A 173 -5.76 16.98 21.98
CA TYR A 173 -7.19 17.24 21.99
C TYR A 173 -7.92 16.29 22.94
N ASP A 174 -8.61 16.86 23.94
CA ASP A 174 -9.44 16.10 24.87
C ASP A 174 -10.85 15.89 24.28
N PHE A 175 -11.17 14.64 24.02
CA PHE A 175 -12.47 14.21 23.49
C PHE A 175 -13.56 14.06 24.55
N THR A 176 -13.22 14.18 25.85
CA THR A 176 -14.18 13.96 26.95
C THR A 176 -15.38 14.89 26.86
N GLY A 177 -16.58 14.31 26.80
CA GLY A 177 -17.83 15.06 26.72
C GLY A 177 -18.05 15.85 25.43
N LYS A 178 -17.30 15.59 24.36
CA LYS A 178 -17.42 16.25 23.05
C LYS A 178 -18.41 15.55 22.14
N ARG A 179 -18.98 16.28 21.20
CA ARG A 179 -19.76 15.77 20.07
C ARG A 179 -18.78 15.58 18.90
N VAL A 180 -18.57 14.34 18.52
CA VAL A 180 -17.55 13.99 17.54
C VAL A 180 -18.16 13.36 16.30
N ALA A 181 -17.78 13.84 15.12
CA ALA A 181 -18.12 13.20 13.86
C ALA A 181 -16.91 12.45 13.27
N ILE A 182 -17.13 11.23 12.76
CA ILE A 182 -16.17 10.48 11.97
C ILE A 182 -16.72 10.32 10.55
N ILE A 183 -15.99 10.80 9.54
CA ILE A 183 -16.36 10.62 8.14
C ILE A 183 -15.57 9.43 7.57
N GLY A 184 -16.30 8.37 7.21
CA GLY A 184 -15.76 7.12 6.71
C GLY A 184 -15.88 5.96 7.70
N VAL A 185 -15.87 4.72 7.19
CA VAL A 185 -16.13 3.49 7.96
C VAL A 185 -15.05 2.42 7.70
N GLY A 186 -13.86 2.85 7.26
CA GLY A 186 -12.73 1.98 6.98
C GLY A 186 -12.00 1.47 8.23
N ALA A 187 -10.81 0.89 8.02
CA ALA A 187 -10.00 0.26 9.07
C ALA A 187 -9.68 1.19 10.25
N SER A 188 -9.43 2.48 9.99
CA SER A 188 -9.18 3.46 11.06
C SER A 188 -10.40 3.69 11.94
N THR A 189 -11.57 3.87 11.33
CA THR A 189 -12.83 4.06 12.09
C THR A 189 -13.17 2.86 12.95
N MET A 190 -12.92 1.63 12.43
CA MET A 190 -13.14 0.40 13.21
C MET A 190 -12.33 0.34 14.51
N GLN A 191 -11.19 0.99 14.54
CA GLN A 191 -10.28 1.02 15.70
C GLN A 191 -10.54 2.24 16.58
N ILE A 192 -10.81 3.41 15.98
CA ILE A 192 -11.04 4.67 16.67
C ILE A 192 -12.41 4.70 17.38
N ALA A 193 -13.49 4.32 16.66
CA ALA A 193 -14.86 4.49 17.15
C ALA A 193 -15.13 3.77 18.49
N PRO A 194 -14.70 2.50 18.73
CA PRO A 194 -14.89 1.85 20.01
C PRO A 194 -14.23 2.59 21.19
N LYS A 195 -13.08 3.24 20.94
CA LYS A 195 -12.35 3.98 21.98
C LYS A 195 -12.98 5.34 22.25
N LEU A 196 -13.34 6.07 21.22
CA LEU A 196 -14.00 7.38 21.37
C LEU A 196 -15.40 7.25 21.99
N ALA A 197 -16.19 6.25 21.58
CA ALA A 197 -17.54 6.04 22.10
C ALA A 197 -17.63 5.92 23.63
N GLY A 198 -16.52 5.58 24.30
CA GLY A 198 -16.42 5.52 25.77
C GLY A 198 -16.16 6.86 26.45
N GLN A 199 -15.79 7.90 25.70
CA GLN A 199 -15.31 9.18 26.22
C GLN A 199 -16.20 10.36 25.81
N VAL A 200 -16.77 10.28 24.61
CA VAL A 200 -17.52 11.39 24.00
C VAL A 200 -18.98 11.45 24.48
N GLU A 201 -19.57 12.63 24.45
CA GLU A 201 -21.02 12.81 24.66
C GLU A 201 -21.80 12.12 23.52
N ARG A 202 -21.39 12.37 22.25
CA ARG A 202 -22.02 11.80 21.06
C ARG A 202 -21.00 11.50 20.00
N LEU A 203 -21.16 10.37 19.32
CA LEU A 203 -20.34 9.91 18.20
C LEU A 203 -21.21 9.70 16.96
N ASP A 204 -21.06 10.56 15.97
CA ASP A 204 -21.73 10.49 14.68
C ASP A 204 -20.81 9.84 13.65
N ILE A 205 -21.17 8.68 13.08
CA ILE A 205 -20.35 7.96 12.10
C ILE A 205 -21.02 8.04 10.74
N TYR A 206 -20.41 8.78 9.81
CA TYR A 206 -20.91 8.97 8.44
C TYR A 206 -20.44 7.86 7.51
N GLN A 207 -21.39 7.06 7.01
CA GLN A 207 -21.17 5.94 6.12
C GLN A 207 -21.75 6.22 4.74
N ARG A 208 -20.89 6.39 3.72
CA ARG A 208 -21.32 6.48 2.32
C ARG A 208 -21.58 5.10 1.70
N THR A 209 -20.64 4.16 1.93
CA THR A 209 -20.68 2.79 1.40
C THR A 209 -20.48 1.83 2.59
N PRO A 210 -21.30 0.78 2.75
CA PRO A 210 -21.12 -0.17 3.83
C PRO A 210 -19.79 -0.93 3.70
N GLN A 211 -19.20 -1.26 4.84
CA GLN A 211 -17.98 -2.04 4.93
C GLN A 211 -18.30 -3.45 5.44
N VAL A 212 -17.43 -4.41 5.15
CA VAL A 212 -17.53 -5.77 5.69
C VAL A 212 -16.65 -5.89 6.94
N TYR A 213 -17.27 -6.19 8.08
CA TYR A 213 -16.58 -6.30 9.37
C TYR A 213 -16.44 -7.76 9.77
N LEU A 214 -15.21 -8.26 9.73
CA LEU A 214 -14.90 -9.64 10.05
C LEU A 214 -14.64 -9.83 11.55
N PRO A 215 -14.92 -11.02 12.11
CA PRO A 215 -14.46 -11.37 13.45
C PRO A 215 -12.93 -11.23 13.55
N LYS A 216 -12.46 -10.65 14.65
CA LYS A 216 -11.02 -10.59 14.99
C LYS A 216 -10.80 -11.45 16.22
N PRO A 217 -10.34 -12.71 16.07
CA PRO A 217 -10.03 -13.58 17.21
C PRO A 217 -8.70 -13.18 17.83
N ASP A 218 -8.67 -12.00 18.45
CA ASP A 218 -7.46 -11.47 19.06
C ASP A 218 -7.33 -11.98 20.51
N PHE A 219 -6.17 -12.54 20.83
CA PHE A 219 -5.84 -13.04 22.13
C PHE A 219 -4.36 -12.81 22.47
N VAL A 220 -4.05 -12.77 23.75
CA VAL A 220 -2.68 -12.69 24.26
C VAL A 220 -1.96 -14.01 24.00
N LEU A 221 -0.77 -13.94 23.43
CA LEU A 221 0.09 -15.11 23.20
C LEU A 221 0.70 -15.52 24.54
N ARG A 222 0.31 -16.70 25.03
CA ARG A 222 0.81 -17.24 26.29
C ARG A 222 2.28 -17.64 26.18
N PRO A 223 3.06 -17.65 27.28
CA PRO A 223 4.49 -17.99 27.25
C PRO A 223 4.83 -19.32 26.57
N TRP A 224 3.96 -20.33 26.67
CA TRP A 224 4.17 -21.60 25.98
C TRP A 224 4.03 -21.48 24.45
N MET A 225 3.14 -20.63 23.95
CA MET A 225 3.00 -20.35 22.51
C MET A 225 4.24 -19.62 21.99
N GLN A 226 4.71 -18.61 22.71
CA GLN A 226 5.94 -17.88 22.38
C GLN A 226 7.15 -18.83 22.35
N ARG A 227 7.26 -19.74 23.33
CA ARG A 227 8.30 -20.78 23.31
C ARG A 227 8.23 -21.70 22.11
N MET A 228 7.02 -22.10 21.68
CA MET A 228 6.84 -22.88 20.43
C MET A 228 7.28 -22.09 19.19
N LEU A 229 6.94 -20.81 19.13
CA LEU A 229 7.37 -19.93 18.03
C LEU A 229 8.89 -19.70 18.02
N ALA A 230 9.54 -19.73 19.18
CA ALA A 230 10.98 -19.60 19.34
C ALA A 230 11.78 -20.85 18.95
N LEU A 231 11.12 -22.02 18.85
CA LEU A 231 11.80 -23.23 18.38
C LEU A 231 12.34 -23.05 16.95
N PRO A 232 13.48 -23.66 16.60
CA PRO A 232 14.01 -23.61 15.25
C PRO A 232 12.94 -23.98 14.20
N GLY A 233 12.61 -23.05 13.32
CA GLY A 233 11.55 -23.24 12.32
C GLY A 233 10.11 -23.03 12.81
N GLY A 234 9.83 -22.92 14.11
CA GLY A 234 8.48 -22.81 14.65
C GLY A 234 7.67 -21.65 14.04
N SER A 235 8.21 -20.45 14.13
CA SER A 235 7.59 -19.25 13.50
C SER A 235 7.48 -19.39 11.96
N ALA A 236 8.46 -20.04 11.30
CA ALA A 236 8.45 -20.26 9.85
C ALA A 236 7.32 -21.21 9.43
N ILE A 237 7.09 -22.28 10.17
CA ILE A 237 6.03 -23.26 9.92
C ILE A 237 4.66 -22.60 10.07
N VAL A 238 4.43 -21.89 11.19
CA VAL A 238 3.15 -21.19 11.42
C VAL A 238 2.86 -20.18 10.33
N ASN A 239 3.85 -19.37 9.96
CA ASN A 239 3.73 -18.43 8.87
C ASN A 239 3.47 -19.12 7.52
N GLY A 240 4.21 -20.18 7.22
CA GLY A 240 4.04 -20.96 5.98
C GLY A 240 2.64 -21.58 5.84
N LEU A 241 2.08 -22.11 6.93
CA LEU A 241 0.71 -22.63 6.96
C LEU A 241 -0.32 -21.51 6.72
N ALA A 242 -0.22 -20.39 7.43
CA ALA A 242 -1.12 -19.25 7.26
C ALA A 242 -1.10 -18.72 5.82
N GLN A 243 0.09 -18.55 5.26
CA GLN A 243 0.28 -18.11 3.88
C GLN A 243 -0.24 -19.15 2.88
N GLY A 244 -0.03 -20.44 3.14
CA GLY A 244 -0.51 -21.54 2.30
C GLY A 244 -2.03 -21.57 2.18
N VAL A 245 -2.77 -21.29 3.25
CA VAL A 245 -4.23 -21.19 3.24
C VAL A 245 -4.70 -20.06 2.33
N ILE A 246 -4.12 -18.88 2.48
CA ILE A 246 -4.47 -17.69 1.67
C ILE A 246 -4.12 -17.92 0.20
N ASP A 247 -2.92 -18.47 -0.08
CA ASP A 247 -2.49 -18.78 -1.44
C ASP A 247 -3.40 -19.83 -2.10
N SER A 248 -3.86 -20.84 -1.35
CA SER A 248 -4.78 -21.86 -1.84
C SER A 248 -6.13 -21.28 -2.26
N ALA A 249 -6.67 -20.33 -1.48
CA ALA A 249 -7.91 -19.64 -1.83
C ALA A 249 -7.76 -18.84 -3.14
N LEU A 250 -6.64 -18.12 -3.29
CA LEU A 250 -6.34 -17.39 -4.52
C LEU A 250 -6.17 -18.32 -5.73
N ARG A 251 -5.54 -19.48 -5.53
CA ARG A 251 -5.39 -20.49 -6.61
C ARG A 251 -6.73 -21.05 -7.08
N VAL A 252 -7.66 -21.31 -6.17
CA VAL A 252 -9.02 -21.72 -6.55
C VAL A 252 -9.64 -20.67 -7.47
N ALA A 253 -9.54 -19.39 -7.14
CA ALA A 253 -10.05 -18.33 -8.00
C ALA A 253 -9.35 -18.28 -9.37
N VAL A 254 -8.01 -18.43 -9.41
CA VAL A 254 -7.22 -18.31 -10.64
C VAL A 254 -7.36 -19.52 -11.56
N PHE A 255 -7.36 -20.75 -11.03
CA PHE A 255 -7.30 -21.98 -11.83
C PHE A 255 -8.66 -22.60 -12.15
N THR A 256 -9.73 -22.17 -11.50
CA THR A 256 -11.07 -22.68 -11.80
C THR A 256 -11.46 -22.30 -13.25
N PRO A 257 -11.99 -23.24 -14.06
CA PRO A 257 -12.52 -22.91 -15.38
C PRO A 257 -13.59 -21.81 -15.33
N ALA A 258 -13.56 -20.87 -16.26
CA ALA A 258 -14.39 -19.67 -16.21
C ALA A 258 -15.90 -19.91 -16.00
N PRO A 259 -16.57 -20.91 -16.64
CA PRO A 259 -17.97 -21.19 -16.37
C PRO A 259 -18.25 -21.60 -14.93
N LEU A 260 -17.38 -22.48 -14.38
CA LEU A 260 -17.48 -22.95 -12.98
C LEU A 260 -17.16 -21.81 -12.01
N TRP A 261 -16.19 -20.96 -12.34
CA TRP A 261 -15.87 -19.80 -11.53
C TRP A 261 -17.04 -18.80 -11.46
N ARG A 262 -17.70 -18.52 -12.58
CA ARG A 262 -18.88 -17.62 -12.62
C ARG A 262 -20.02 -18.11 -11.73
N LEU A 263 -20.26 -19.41 -11.72
CA LEU A 263 -21.25 -20.03 -10.82
C LEU A 263 -20.77 -19.99 -9.38
N GLY A 264 -19.54 -20.41 -9.12
CA GLY A 264 -18.91 -20.43 -7.80
C GLY A 264 -18.86 -19.04 -7.15
N ALA A 265 -18.52 -18.00 -7.90
CA ALA A 265 -18.48 -16.63 -7.43
C ALA A 265 -19.86 -16.15 -6.92
N ARG A 266 -20.95 -16.49 -7.61
CA ARG A 266 -22.33 -16.20 -7.16
C ARG A 266 -22.67 -16.93 -5.87
N LEU A 267 -22.26 -18.19 -5.75
CA LEU A 267 -22.49 -19.00 -4.56
C LEU A 267 -21.68 -18.45 -3.36
N VAL A 268 -20.41 -18.12 -3.57
CA VAL A 268 -19.54 -17.48 -2.55
C VAL A 268 -20.17 -16.19 -2.05
N ASP A 269 -20.66 -15.34 -2.95
CA ASP A 269 -21.34 -14.11 -2.58
C ASP A 269 -22.62 -14.37 -1.78
N ALA A 270 -23.45 -15.31 -2.22
CA ALA A 270 -24.71 -15.59 -1.54
C ALA A 270 -24.49 -16.15 -0.13
N LEU A 271 -23.58 -17.12 0.00
CA LEU A 271 -23.22 -17.73 1.28
C LEU A 271 -22.49 -16.72 2.18
N GLY A 272 -21.53 -15.97 1.62
CA GLY A 272 -20.77 -14.98 2.36
C GLY A 272 -21.64 -13.85 2.89
N ARG A 273 -22.56 -13.30 2.08
CA ARG A 273 -23.52 -12.28 2.53
C ARG A 273 -24.49 -12.82 3.59
N SER A 274 -24.91 -14.09 3.45
CA SER A 274 -25.78 -14.74 4.44
C SER A 274 -25.06 -14.93 5.78
N ALA A 275 -23.82 -15.41 5.74
CA ALA A 275 -22.98 -15.55 6.93
C ALA A 275 -22.69 -14.21 7.58
N TYR A 276 -22.36 -13.18 6.79
CA TYR A 276 -22.15 -11.82 7.27
C TYR A 276 -23.42 -11.23 7.91
N ALA A 277 -24.58 -11.42 7.29
CA ALA A 277 -25.86 -10.97 7.86
C ALA A 277 -26.16 -11.66 9.21
N GLY A 278 -25.84 -12.96 9.31
CA GLY A 278 -25.90 -13.70 10.58
C GLY A 278 -24.99 -13.13 11.65
N TRP A 279 -23.73 -12.83 11.27
CA TRP A 279 -22.74 -12.20 12.16
C TRP A 279 -23.20 -10.83 12.65
N VAL A 280 -23.65 -9.95 11.73
CA VAL A 280 -24.18 -8.62 12.08
C VAL A 280 -25.41 -8.76 13.00
N ARG A 281 -26.30 -9.74 12.76
CA ARG A 281 -27.48 -9.99 13.62
C ARG A 281 -27.09 -10.35 15.05
N ILE A 282 -25.99 -11.07 15.23
CA ILE A 282 -25.49 -11.43 16.58
C ILE A 282 -24.91 -10.21 17.30
N LYS A 283 -24.25 -9.31 16.57
CA LYS A 283 -23.48 -8.21 17.15
C LYS A 283 -24.24 -6.89 17.27
N VAL A 284 -25.23 -6.64 16.41
CA VAL A 284 -25.98 -5.39 16.34
C VAL A 284 -27.45 -5.66 16.68
N GLN A 285 -28.00 -4.94 17.66
CA GLN A 285 -29.38 -5.14 18.15
C GLN A 285 -30.41 -4.41 17.28
N ASN A 286 -30.08 -3.20 16.82
CA ASN A 286 -30.99 -2.36 16.03
C ASN A 286 -31.17 -2.91 14.61
N LYS A 287 -32.44 -3.13 14.19
CA LYS A 287 -32.78 -3.70 12.88
C LYS A 287 -32.45 -2.75 11.72
N GLU A 288 -32.58 -1.44 11.92
CA GLU A 288 -32.29 -0.45 10.87
C GLU A 288 -30.79 -0.35 10.63
N ILE A 289 -29.98 -0.31 11.68
CA ILE A 289 -28.51 -0.35 11.55
C ILE A 289 -28.06 -1.65 10.83
N ARG A 290 -28.69 -2.80 11.12
CA ARG A 290 -28.40 -4.05 10.40
C ARG A 290 -28.66 -3.97 8.90
N LYS A 291 -29.67 -3.22 8.45
CA LYS A 291 -29.95 -3.00 7.03
C LYS A 291 -28.88 -2.11 6.40
N GLN A 292 -28.50 -1.03 7.11
CA GLN A 292 -27.49 -0.08 6.67
C GLN A 292 -26.08 -0.70 6.52
N LEU A 293 -25.80 -1.77 7.28
CA LEU A 293 -24.52 -2.50 7.24
C LEU A 293 -24.45 -3.57 6.14
N ARG A 294 -25.53 -3.81 5.40
CA ARG A 294 -25.56 -4.84 4.34
C ARG A 294 -25.00 -4.30 3.03
N PRO A 295 -23.91 -4.90 2.50
CA PRO A 295 -23.44 -4.53 1.17
C PRO A 295 -24.40 -5.05 0.09
N ASP A 296 -24.63 -4.25 -0.92
CA ASP A 296 -25.36 -4.61 -2.16
C ASP A 296 -24.45 -5.21 -3.24
N PHE A 297 -23.14 -5.15 -3.04
CA PHE A 297 -22.08 -5.70 -3.88
C PHE A 297 -21.51 -7.02 -3.33
N GLY A 298 -20.55 -7.62 -4.05
CA GLY A 298 -19.94 -8.90 -3.66
C GLY A 298 -19.15 -8.82 -2.35
N ILE A 299 -19.21 -9.91 -1.56
CA ILE A 299 -18.66 -9.92 -0.19
C ILE A 299 -17.13 -9.72 -0.12
N VAL A 300 -16.40 -10.07 -1.18
CA VAL A 300 -14.95 -9.91 -1.27
C VAL A 300 -14.51 -8.68 -2.08
N CYS A 301 -15.45 -7.81 -2.46
CA CYS A 301 -15.16 -6.58 -3.20
C CYS A 301 -14.40 -5.55 -2.37
N ILE A 302 -14.57 -5.59 -1.09
CA ILE A 302 -13.87 -4.74 -0.13
C ILE A 302 -13.03 -5.66 0.76
N ARG A 303 -11.80 -5.24 1.05
CA ARG A 303 -11.01 -5.93 2.08
C ARG A 303 -11.77 -5.83 3.40
N GLY A 304 -12.31 -6.96 3.87
CA GLY A 304 -12.99 -7.02 5.14
C GLY A 304 -12.06 -6.58 6.27
N GLY A 305 -12.49 -5.60 7.05
CA GLY A 305 -11.74 -5.16 8.21
C GLY A 305 -11.94 -6.11 9.39
N ALA A 306 -10.86 -6.57 10.02
CA ALA A 306 -10.93 -7.34 11.25
C ALA A 306 -11.11 -6.39 12.46
N GLY A 307 -12.35 -6.16 12.91
CA GLY A 307 -12.69 -5.27 14.01
C GLY A 307 -13.72 -5.90 14.94
N GLY A 308 -13.26 -6.54 16.03
CA GLY A 308 -14.15 -7.24 16.97
C GLY A 308 -15.14 -6.33 17.69
N ASP A 309 -14.74 -5.10 18.00
CA ASP A 309 -15.47 -4.19 18.89
C ASP A 309 -16.32 -3.14 18.15
N TYR A 310 -16.12 -2.96 16.84
CA TYR A 310 -16.83 -1.93 16.08
C TYR A 310 -18.35 -2.17 16.02
N LEU A 311 -18.78 -3.38 15.64
CA LEU A 311 -20.20 -3.70 15.54
C LEU A 311 -20.94 -3.56 16.89
N PRO A 312 -20.41 -4.06 18.03
CA PRO A 312 -21.00 -3.81 19.34
C PRO A 312 -21.08 -2.33 19.71
N THR A 313 -20.13 -1.51 19.26
CA THR A 313 -20.14 -0.06 19.53
C THR A 313 -21.38 0.63 18.97
N LEU A 314 -21.92 0.16 17.86
CA LEU A 314 -23.16 0.68 17.26
C LEU A 314 -24.44 0.40 18.08
N ASN A 315 -24.36 -0.35 19.19
CA ASN A 315 -25.47 -0.55 20.11
C ASN A 315 -25.50 0.48 21.26
N ARG A 316 -24.51 1.38 21.33
CA ARG A 316 -24.45 2.40 22.39
C ARG A 316 -25.42 3.54 22.07
N ASP A 317 -26.07 4.06 23.07
CA ASP A 317 -27.07 5.16 22.94
C ASP A 317 -26.44 6.46 22.43
N ASN A 318 -25.15 6.67 22.70
CA ASN A 318 -24.41 7.85 22.25
C ASN A 318 -23.72 7.68 20.88
N VAL A 319 -24.01 6.60 20.11
CA VAL A 319 -23.40 6.35 18.80
C VAL A 319 -24.48 6.27 17.72
N GLU A 320 -24.38 7.11 16.71
CA GLU A 320 -25.29 7.12 15.56
C GLU A 320 -24.54 6.73 14.27
N LEU A 321 -25.08 5.77 13.50
CA LEU A 321 -24.61 5.47 12.15
C LEU A 321 -25.47 6.22 11.14
N ILE A 322 -24.86 7.17 10.42
CA ILE A 322 -25.55 8.07 9.49
C ILE A 322 -25.20 7.64 8.07
N THR A 323 -26.20 7.23 7.30
CA THR A 323 -26.08 6.80 5.92
C THR A 323 -26.61 7.83 4.91
N ALA A 324 -27.27 8.87 5.40
CA ALA A 324 -27.56 10.04 4.60
C ALA A 324 -26.23 10.71 4.21
N GLY A 325 -26.08 11.06 2.93
CA GLY A 325 -24.90 11.78 2.45
C GLY A 325 -24.69 13.09 3.21
N ILE A 326 -23.48 13.61 3.24
CA ILE A 326 -23.19 14.94 3.75
C ILE A 326 -23.62 15.95 2.70
N GLY A 327 -24.55 16.82 3.04
CA GLY A 327 -24.98 17.94 2.20
C GLY A 327 -24.00 19.11 2.30
N GLU A 328 -23.66 19.50 3.54
CA GLU A 328 -22.76 20.62 3.81
C GLU A 328 -22.16 20.51 5.21
N ILE A 329 -20.92 20.97 5.36
CA ILE A 329 -20.28 21.22 6.65
C ILE A 329 -20.34 22.72 6.92
N THR A 330 -20.89 23.11 8.07
CA THR A 330 -20.95 24.50 8.54
C THR A 330 -19.78 24.77 9.51
N PRO A 331 -19.59 26.00 9.99
CA PRO A 331 -18.55 26.26 10.99
C PRO A 331 -18.62 25.40 12.26
N HIS A 332 -19.81 24.90 12.65
CA HIS A 332 -20.00 24.16 13.90
C HIS A 332 -20.87 22.91 13.78
N SER A 333 -21.29 22.54 12.57
CA SER A 333 -22.22 21.42 12.38
C SER A 333 -21.99 20.69 11.05
N ILE A 334 -22.62 19.52 10.92
CA ILE A 334 -22.80 18.81 9.65
C ILE A 334 -24.29 18.74 9.35
N ARG A 335 -24.67 19.23 8.17
CA ARG A 335 -26.00 19.06 7.60
C ARG A 335 -26.00 17.88 6.63
N SER A 336 -26.74 16.84 6.96
CA SER A 336 -26.91 15.68 6.08
C SER A 336 -27.83 16.01 4.90
N ALA A 337 -27.77 15.22 3.83
CA ALA A 337 -28.59 15.42 2.63
C ALA A 337 -30.11 15.28 2.86
N ASP A 338 -30.52 14.63 3.96
CA ASP A 338 -31.90 14.56 4.43
C ASP A 338 -32.36 15.81 5.20
N GLY A 339 -31.51 16.84 5.32
CA GLY A 339 -31.78 18.11 5.98
C GLY A 339 -31.51 18.10 7.48
N VAL A 340 -31.16 16.99 8.10
CA VAL A 340 -30.83 16.93 9.53
C VAL A 340 -29.48 17.57 9.80
N GLU A 341 -29.47 18.55 10.71
CA GLU A 341 -28.24 19.24 11.13
C GLU A 341 -27.80 18.75 12.52
N ARG A 342 -26.50 18.42 12.64
CA ARG A 342 -25.89 17.94 13.88
C ARG A 342 -24.68 18.80 14.22
N GLU A 343 -24.76 19.47 15.38
CA GLU A 343 -23.62 20.21 15.92
C GLU A 343 -22.48 19.27 16.30
N ILE A 344 -21.24 19.66 16.01
CA ILE A 344 -20.02 18.90 16.30
C ILE A 344 -18.91 19.80 16.84
N ASP A 345 -18.12 19.27 17.77
CA ASP A 345 -16.97 19.94 18.38
C ASP A 345 -15.64 19.46 17.75
N ALA A 346 -15.62 18.24 17.21
CA ALA A 346 -14.45 17.69 16.51
C ALA A 346 -14.84 16.82 15.31
N LEU A 347 -13.99 16.84 14.30
CA LEU A 347 -14.17 16.13 13.04
C LEU A 347 -12.96 15.21 12.77
N VAL A 348 -13.22 13.90 12.65
CA VAL A 348 -12.21 12.91 12.24
C VAL A 348 -12.45 12.53 10.79
N LEU A 349 -11.53 12.91 9.92
CA LEU A 349 -11.56 12.63 8.48
C LEU A 349 -10.92 11.25 8.21
N ALA A 350 -11.67 10.16 8.46
CA ALA A 350 -11.23 8.80 8.13
C ALA A 350 -11.49 8.47 6.65
N THR A 351 -11.12 9.39 5.77
CA THR A 351 -11.45 9.46 4.34
C THR A 351 -10.51 8.64 3.45
N GLY A 352 -9.52 7.99 4.06
CA GLY A 352 -8.63 7.03 3.39
C GLY A 352 -7.41 7.69 2.75
N TYR A 353 -6.87 7.02 1.73
CA TYR A 353 -5.55 7.32 1.15
C TYR A 353 -5.58 7.22 -0.36
N GLU A 354 -4.62 7.89 -1.01
CA GLU A 354 -4.21 7.59 -2.37
C GLU A 354 -3.50 6.22 -2.39
N VAL A 355 -3.88 5.34 -3.30
CA VAL A 355 -3.41 3.94 -3.33
C VAL A 355 -2.49 3.70 -4.53
N PHE A 356 -1.41 2.94 -4.34
CA PHE A 356 -0.41 2.62 -5.38
C PHE A 356 -0.99 2.06 -6.68
N SER A 357 -2.18 1.48 -6.64
CA SER A 357 -2.87 0.89 -7.79
C SER A 357 -3.81 1.86 -8.51
N ASP A 358 -3.86 3.12 -8.07
CA ASP A 358 -4.65 4.16 -8.71
C ASP A 358 -3.73 5.15 -9.45
N PRO A 359 -3.98 5.41 -10.76
CA PRO A 359 -3.21 6.39 -11.54
C PRO A 359 -3.19 7.78 -10.91
N GLU A 360 -4.29 8.20 -10.28
CA GLU A 360 -4.40 9.51 -9.63
C GLU A 360 -3.35 9.73 -8.52
N SER A 361 -2.77 8.64 -8.00
CA SER A 361 -1.68 8.70 -7.01
C SER A 361 -0.34 9.13 -7.61
N TYR A 362 -0.21 9.10 -8.93
CA TYR A 362 0.99 9.44 -9.67
C TYR A 362 0.80 10.79 -10.36
N LYS A 363 1.34 11.83 -9.77
CA LYS A 363 1.16 13.20 -10.27
C LYS A 363 2.10 13.47 -11.45
N PRO A 364 1.60 14.02 -12.58
CA PRO A 364 2.45 14.51 -13.66
C PRO A 364 3.53 15.48 -13.15
N GLY A 365 4.73 15.41 -13.75
CA GLY A 365 5.87 16.25 -13.40
C GLY A 365 6.66 15.80 -12.16
N THR A 366 6.25 14.72 -11.47
CA THR A 366 6.94 14.26 -10.25
C THR A 366 8.07 13.28 -10.52
N VAL A 367 7.95 12.39 -11.51
CA VAL A 367 8.98 11.43 -11.90
C VAL A 367 9.21 11.53 -13.39
N LEU A 368 10.32 12.15 -13.75
CA LEU A 368 10.72 12.39 -15.14
C LEU A 368 11.87 11.45 -15.50
N GLY A 369 11.59 10.53 -16.39
CA GLY A 369 12.55 9.55 -16.92
C GLY A 369 13.28 10.04 -18.16
N ARG A 370 13.73 9.08 -18.99
CA ARG A 370 14.48 9.34 -20.21
C ARG A 370 13.62 10.06 -21.26
N ASP A 371 14.27 10.91 -22.06
CA ASP A 371 13.67 11.58 -23.23
C ASP A 371 12.36 12.32 -22.91
N GLY A 372 12.23 12.86 -21.68
CA GLY A 372 11.06 13.54 -21.22
C GLY A 372 9.89 12.63 -20.84
N PHE A 373 10.11 11.32 -20.70
CA PHE A 373 9.10 10.39 -20.19
C PHE A 373 8.61 10.85 -18.81
N ASP A 374 7.31 11.00 -18.64
CA ASP A 374 6.67 11.37 -17.37
C ASP A 374 5.83 10.18 -16.87
N LEU A 375 6.25 9.59 -15.75
CA LEU A 375 5.57 8.43 -15.16
C LEU A 375 4.12 8.75 -14.75
N GLY A 376 3.87 9.96 -14.27
CA GLY A 376 2.52 10.41 -13.90
C GLY A 376 1.61 10.53 -15.11
N VAL A 377 2.09 11.15 -16.20
CA VAL A 377 1.36 11.21 -17.47
C VAL A 377 1.11 9.80 -18.01
N PHE A 378 2.15 8.95 -18.05
CA PHE A 378 2.03 7.58 -18.55
C PHE A 378 0.95 6.79 -17.81
N TYR A 379 0.93 6.80 -16.48
CA TYR A 379 -0.06 6.06 -15.70
C TYR A 379 -1.47 6.65 -15.75
N ASN A 380 -1.62 7.94 -16.01
CA ASN A 380 -2.93 8.58 -16.16
C ASN A 380 -3.52 8.42 -17.58
N THR A 381 -2.71 8.11 -18.59
CA THR A 381 -3.14 7.91 -19.98
C THR A 381 -3.20 6.44 -20.39
N GLU A 382 -2.30 5.61 -19.83
CA GLU A 382 -2.18 4.19 -20.10
C GLU A 382 -2.69 3.35 -18.90
N GLU A 383 -2.73 2.01 -19.02
CA GLU A 383 -2.97 1.14 -17.87
C GLU A 383 -1.74 1.06 -16.96
N LEU A 384 -1.94 0.97 -15.65
CA LEU A 384 -0.85 0.77 -14.69
C LEU A 384 -0.15 -0.56 -14.95
N LYS A 385 1.10 -0.51 -15.34
CA LYS A 385 1.94 -1.67 -15.65
C LYS A 385 3.37 -1.47 -15.17
N ALA A 386 3.95 -2.52 -14.60
CA ALA A 386 5.35 -2.55 -14.22
C ALA A 386 5.86 -3.99 -14.30
N TYR A 387 7.04 -4.19 -14.85
CA TYR A 387 7.67 -5.50 -14.96
C TYR A 387 8.04 -6.01 -13.57
N TYR A 388 7.57 -7.21 -13.22
CA TYR A 388 7.64 -7.80 -11.86
C TYR A 388 7.16 -6.87 -10.75
N SER A 389 6.29 -5.89 -11.06
CA SER A 389 5.79 -4.86 -10.14
C SER A 389 6.85 -3.87 -9.65
N THR A 390 8.04 -3.87 -10.24
CA THR A 390 9.18 -3.08 -9.75
C THR A 390 9.76 -2.12 -10.77
N SER A 391 9.74 -2.46 -12.07
CA SER A 391 10.44 -1.69 -13.09
C SER A 391 9.50 -1.19 -14.17
N VAL A 392 9.67 0.04 -14.61
CA VAL A 392 8.87 0.68 -15.68
C VAL A 392 9.81 1.11 -16.81
N ALA A 393 9.44 0.81 -18.05
CA ALA A 393 10.17 1.28 -19.23
C ALA A 393 10.09 2.80 -19.34
N GLY A 394 11.18 3.45 -19.71
CA GLY A 394 11.32 4.90 -19.73
C GLY A 394 11.86 5.49 -18.42
N VAL A 395 12.05 4.68 -17.37
CA VAL A 395 12.51 5.14 -16.04
C VAL A 395 13.75 4.30 -15.64
N PRO A 396 14.92 4.54 -16.26
CA PRO A 396 16.13 3.75 -16.01
C PRO A 396 16.59 3.85 -14.55
N ASN A 397 17.21 2.80 -14.02
CA ASN A 397 17.77 2.75 -12.66
C ASN A 397 16.79 3.06 -11.52
N ARG A 398 15.49 3.10 -11.79
CA ARG A 398 14.47 3.39 -10.78
C ARG A 398 13.54 2.20 -10.57
N PHE A 399 13.34 1.86 -9.31
CA PHE A 399 12.53 0.71 -8.91
C PHE A 399 11.42 1.12 -7.95
N ILE A 400 10.30 0.40 -7.99
CA ILE A 400 9.15 0.58 -7.10
C ILE A 400 9.04 -0.68 -6.23
N MET A 401 8.97 -0.51 -4.91
CA MET A 401 8.80 -1.66 -4.00
C MET A 401 7.38 -2.24 -4.04
N ILE A 402 6.38 -1.37 -4.22
CA ILE A 402 4.97 -1.74 -4.33
C ILE A 402 4.40 -1.08 -5.58
N GLY A 403 4.56 -1.72 -6.71
CA GLY A 403 3.98 -1.29 -7.98
C GLY A 403 2.76 -2.13 -8.40
N PRO A 404 2.23 -1.91 -9.60
CA PRO A 404 1.12 -2.69 -10.15
C PRO A 404 1.34 -4.20 -10.03
N TYR A 405 0.30 -4.94 -9.65
CA TYR A 405 0.34 -6.40 -9.41
C TYR A 405 1.25 -6.84 -8.25
N SER A 406 1.45 -6.02 -7.23
CA SER A 406 2.27 -6.41 -6.06
C SER A 406 1.52 -7.29 -5.07
N TRP A 407 0.21 -7.13 -4.91
CA TRP A 407 -0.54 -7.70 -3.81
C TRP A 407 -1.02 -9.13 -4.08
N THR A 408 -0.77 -10.06 -3.14
CA THR A 408 -1.21 -11.46 -3.23
C THR A 408 -2.15 -11.88 -2.10
N GLY A 409 -2.61 -10.94 -1.26
CA GLY A 409 -3.48 -11.22 -0.11
C GLY A 409 -2.75 -11.62 1.18
N THR A 410 -1.41 -11.60 1.18
CA THR A 410 -0.55 -11.94 2.34
C THR A 410 -0.04 -10.70 3.08
N ALA A 411 0.94 -10.90 3.98
CA ALA A 411 1.55 -9.81 4.74
C ALA A 411 2.42 -8.91 3.87
N PHE A 412 2.42 -7.62 4.20
CA PHE A 412 3.17 -6.58 3.48
C PHE A 412 4.67 -6.87 3.39
N HIS A 413 5.27 -7.43 4.44
CA HIS A 413 6.67 -7.82 4.48
C HIS A 413 7.05 -8.77 3.33
N TYR A 414 6.19 -9.74 3.02
CA TYR A 414 6.40 -10.68 1.93
C TYR A 414 6.49 -9.98 0.56
N PHE A 415 5.69 -8.93 0.34
CA PHE A 415 5.72 -8.19 -0.94
C PHE A 415 7.01 -7.42 -1.11
N VAL A 416 7.42 -6.68 -0.08
CA VAL A 416 8.64 -5.87 -0.13
C VAL A 416 9.88 -6.74 -0.22
N GLU A 417 9.92 -7.89 0.47
CA GLU A 417 11.02 -8.85 0.35
C GLU A 417 11.13 -9.43 -1.07
N ASN A 418 10.01 -9.79 -1.70
CA ASN A 418 10.03 -10.27 -3.09
C ASN A 418 10.41 -9.19 -4.09
N ALA A 419 9.95 -7.96 -3.89
CA ALA A 419 10.36 -6.82 -4.71
C ALA A 419 11.87 -6.60 -4.59
N MET A 420 12.40 -6.56 -3.35
CA MET A 420 13.85 -6.38 -3.15
C MET A 420 14.69 -7.53 -3.70
N ARG A 421 14.20 -8.79 -3.63
CA ARG A 421 14.89 -9.92 -4.29
C ARG A 421 15.05 -9.69 -5.78
N HIS A 422 14.04 -9.15 -6.46
CA HIS A 422 14.11 -8.83 -7.87
C HIS A 422 15.05 -7.65 -8.11
N ILE A 423 14.86 -6.54 -7.38
CA ILE A 423 15.67 -5.31 -7.49
C ILE A 423 17.15 -5.61 -7.24
N ALA A 424 17.47 -6.31 -6.15
CA ALA A 424 18.83 -6.71 -5.82
C ALA A 424 19.48 -7.52 -6.95
N THR A 425 18.73 -8.49 -7.50
CA THR A 425 19.23 -9.30 -8.64
C THR A 425 19.51 -8.47 -9.89
N VAL A 426 18.68 -7.43 -10.15
CA VAL A 426 18.90 -6.53 -11.30
C VAL A 426 20.12 -5.63 -11.05
N ILE A 427 20.28 -5.09 -9.86
CA ILE A 427 21.45 -4.26 -9.50
C ILE A 427 22.75 -5.08 -9.53
N GLU A 428 22.76 -6.29 -8.96
CA GLU A 428 23.92 -7.19 -9.01
C GLU A 428 24.31 -7.52 -10.45
N GLU A 429 23.34 -7.82 -11.31
CA GLU A 429 23.59 -8.10 -12.73
C GLU A 429 24.14 -6.88 -13.45
N THR A 430 23.63 -5.67 -13.14
CA THR A 430 24.13 -4.40 -13.69
C THR A 430 25.60 -4.21 -13.33
N ARG A 431 25.95 -4.41 -12.05
CA ARG A 431 27.34 -4.31 -11.56
C ARG A 431 28.24 -5.37 -12.20
N ARG A 432 27.76 -6.63 -12.31
CA ARG A 432 28.48 -7.75 -12.93
C ARG A 432 28.82 -7.49 -14.40
N ARG A 433 27.95 -6.79 -15.13
CA ARG A 433 28.17 -6.39 -16.53
C ARG A 433 29.06 -5.15 -16.68
N GLY A 434 29.44 -4.50 -15.59
CA GLY A 434 30.12 -3.20 -15.60
C GLY A 434 29.28 -2.07 -16.19
N ALA A 435 27.95 -2.25 -16.17
CA ALA A 435 27.00 -1.27 -16.65
C ALA A 435 26.69 -0.23 -15.56
N THR A 436 26.32 0.99 -15.97
CA THR A 436 25.90 2.07 -15.09
C THR A 436 24.41 2.37 -15.21
N VAL A 437 23.78 1.91 -16.29
CA VAL A 437 22.36 2.09 -16.57
C VAL A 437 21.71 0.74 -16.84
N VAL A 438 20.58 0.50 -16.19
CA VAL A 438 19.69 -0.63 -16.45
C VAL A 438 18.26 -0.15 -16.64
N GLU A 439 17.59 -0.68 -17.63
CA GLU A 439 16.20 -0.32 -17.94
C GLU A 439 15.46 -1.53 -18.49
N VAL A 440 14.24 -1.75 -18.02
CA VAL A 440 13.39 -2.81 -18.55
C VAL A 440 12.97 -2.49 -19.99
N ARG A 441 13.01 -3.49 -20.87
CA ARG A 441 12.55 -3.33 -22.26
C ARG A 441 11.02 -3.18 -22.30
N PRO A 442 10.47 -2.26 -23.11
CA PRO A 442 9.01 -2.10 -23.24
C PRO A 442 8.28 -3.40 -23.55
N GLN A 443 8.85 -4.23 -24.45
CA GLN A 443 8.29 -5.52 -24.83
C GLN A 443 8.23 -6.52 -23.67
N ALA A 444 9.21 -6.51 -22.77
CA ALA A 444 9.23 -7.36 -21.58
C ALA A 444 8.17 -6.93 -20.58
N GLN A 445 8.04 -5.62 -20.35
CA GLN A 445 6.99 -5.04 -19.52
C GLN A 445 5.61 -5.41 -20.04
N GLU A 446 5.38 -5.27 -21.35
CA GLU A 446 4.09 -5.58 -21.96
C GLU A 446 3.77 -7.08 -21.88
N ARG A 447 4.73 -7.97 -22.19
CA ARG A 447 4.54 -9.43 -22.04
C ARG A 447 4.15 -9.80 -20.60
N PHE A 448 4.78 -9.18 -19.61
CA PHE A 448 4.44 -9.40 -18.20
C PHE A 448 3.03 -8.92 -17.89
N HIS A 449 2.67 -7.72 -18.35
CA HIS A 449 1.34 -7.14 -18.17
C HIS A 449 0.26 -8.07 -18.74
N GLN A 450 0.44 -8.53 -19.98
CA GLN A 450 -0.48 -9.47 -20.63
C GLN A 450 -0.56 -10.83 -19.90
N GLU A 451 0.53 -11.30 -19.31
CA GLU A 451 0.48 -12.50 -18.46
C GLU A 451 -0.36 -12.26 -17.20
N MET A 452 -0.24 -11.10 -16.57
CA MET A 452 -1.05 -10.73 -15.39
C MET A 452 -2.54 -10.68 -15.75
N LEU A 453 -2.90 -10.04 -16.87
CA LEU A 453 -4.29 -9.97 -17.35
C LEU A 453 -4.86 -11.36 -17.64
N ARG A 454 -4.14 -12.19 -18.40
CA ARG A 454 -4.57 -13.57 -18.74
C ARG A 454 -4.72 -14.45 -17.51
N SER A 455 -3.76 -14.40 -16.59
CA SER A 455 -3.79 -15.19 -15.36
C SER A 455 -4.84 -14.69 -14.38
N GLY A 456 -5.09 -13.37 -14.36
CA GLY A 456 -6.04 -12.71 -13.46
C GLY A 456 -7.48 -12.64 -13.98
N ARG A 457 -7.80 -13.17 -15.15
CA ARG A 457 -9.11 -13.02 -15.82
C ARG A 457 -10.33 -13.33 -14.93
N ASN A 458 -10.22 -14.32 -14.06
CA ASN A 458 -11.31 -14.67 -13.15
C ASN A 458 -11.46 -13.66 -12.02
N LEU A 459 -10.36 -13.09 -11.54
CA LEU A 459 -10.36 -12.02 -10.52
C LEU A 459 -10.94 -10.74 -11.12
N SER A 460 -10.48 -10.34 -12.31
CA SER A 460 -11.02 -9.18 -13.04
C SER A 460 -12.52 -9.34 -13.29
N TYR A 461 -12.96 -10.51 -13.79
CA TYR A 461 -14.40 -10.79 -13.96
C TYR A 461 -15.20 -10.57 -12.68
N TYR A 462 -14.71 -11.05 -11.53
CA TYR A 462 -15.40 -10.87 -10.25
C TYR A 462 -15.46 -9.40 -9.88
N LEU A 463 -14.33 -8.70 -9.94
CA LEU A 463 -14.24 -7.29 -9.59
C LEU A 463 -15.12 -6.41 -10.49
N GLU A 464 -15.08 -6.61 -11.80
CA GLU A 464 -15.86 -5.85 -12.78
C GLU A 464 -17.38 -6.10 -12.67
N THR A 465 -17.79 -7.35 -12.38
CA THR A 465 -19.22 -7.70 -12.42
C THR A 465 -19.91 -7.70 -11.07
N ARG A 466 -19.16 -7.85 -9.97
CA ARG A 466 -19.73 -7.99 -8.61
C ARG A 466 -19.43 -6.81 -7.70
N CYS A 467 -18.49 -5.95 -8.09
CA CYS A 467 -17.98 -4.89 -7.23
C CYS A 467 -18.38 -3.47 -7.70
N ALA A 468 -19.25 -3.35 -8.68
CA ALA A 468 -19.78 -2.05 -9.07
C ALA A 468 -20.43 -1.35 -7.85
N GLY A 469 -20.10 -0.08 -7.64
CA GLY A 469 -20.58 0.72 -6.51
C GLY A 469 -19.91 0.44 -5.15
N SER A 470 -18.99 -0.54 -5.06
CA SER A 470 -18.36 -0.92 -3.79
C SER A 470 -17.36 0.11 -3.24
N ASN A 471 -16.95 1.11 -4.02
CA ASN A 471 -15.85 2.04 -3.67
C ASN A 471 -14.57 1.28 -3.22
N SER A 472 -14.27 0.19 -3.91
CA SER A 472 -13.16 -0.71 -3.60
C SER A 472 -11.85 -0.17 -4.16
N TYR A 473 -10.79 -0.13 -3.36
CA TYR A 473 -9.44 0.18 -3.85
C TYR A 473 -8.79 -0.95 -4.68
N PHE A 474 -9.48 -2.10 -4.83
CA PHE A 474 -9.09 -3.14 -5.78
C PHE A 474 -9.37 -2.76 -7.24
N ILE A 475 -10.25 -1.77 -7.44
CA ILE A 475 -10.59 -1.22 -8.75
C ILE A 475 -10.16 0.24 -8.74
N ASN A 476 -9.31 0.62 -9.68
CA ASN A 476 -8.82 1.99 -9.80
C ASN A 476 -9.79 2.90 -10.56
N SER A 477 -9.46 4.19 -10.67
CA SER A 477 -10.25 5.21 -11.40
C SER A 477 -10.46 4.88 -12.88
N GLN A 478 -9.59 4.06 -13.50
CA GLN A 478 -9.75 3.57 -14.87
C GLN A 478 -10.67 2.32 -14.98
N GLY A 479 -11.25 1.85 -13.86
CA GLY A 479 -12.06 0.62 -13.85
C GLY A 479 -11.24 -0.68 -13.94
N LYS A 480 -9.93 -0.62 -13.76
CA LYS A 480 -9.00 -1.76 -13.83
C LYS A 480 -8.59 -2.23 -12.44
N SER A 481 -8.05 -3.45 -12.36
CA SER A 481 -7.66 -4.08 -11.09
C SER A 481 -6.16 -4.48 -11.04
N PRO A 482 -5.21 -3.53 -11.17
CA PRO A 482 -3.78 -3.82 -11.10
C PRO A 482 -3.28 -4.06 -9.67
N TYR A 483 -4.16 -4.12 -8.70
CA TYR A 483 -3.82 -4.33 -7.29
C TYR A 483 -3.30 -5.74 -7.03
N LEU A 484 -4.00 -6.76 -7.55
CA LEU A 484 -3.75 -8.16 -7.24
C LEU A 484 -2.81 -8.84 -8.23
N ARG A 485 -1.86 -9.63 -7.71
CA ARG A 485 -1.03 -10.54 -8.50
C ARG A 485 -1.69 -11.91 -8.56
N PRO A 486 -2.00 -12.44 -9.75
CA PRO A 486 -2.67 -13.73 -9.89
C PRO A 486 -1.71 -14.94 -9.73
N TRP A 487 -0.42 -14.72 -9.53
CA TRP A 487 0.55 -15.80 -9.32
C TRP A 487 0.51 -16.34 -7.90
N SER A 488 0.83 -17.63 -7.74
CA SER A 488 1.06 -18.20 -6.42
C SER A 488 2.27 -17.56 -5.72
N LEU A 489 2.28 -17.62 -4.39
CA LEU A 489 3.40 -17.14 -3.58
C LEU A 489 4.72 -17.79 -4.00
N LEU A 490 4.72 -19.10 -4.21
CA LEU A 490 5.91 -19.83 -4.62
C LEU A 490 6.38 -19.44 -6.04
N LYS A 491 5.45 -19.23 -6.99
CA LYS A 491 5.80 -18.74 -8.34
C LYS A 491 6.39 -17.34 -8.24
N THR A 492 5.77 -16.44 -7.47
CA THR A 492 6.27 -15.08 -7.24
C THR A 492 7.69 -15.10 -6.67
N TYR A 493 7.91 -15.86 -5.59
CA TYR A 493 9.21 -15.99 -4.93
C TYR A 493 10.32 -16.52 -5.88
N ARG A 494 10.02 -17.59 -6.63
CA ARG A 494 10.99 -18.18 -7.57
C ARG A 494 11.30 -17.26 -8.75
N LYS A 495 10.28 -16.62 -9.29
CA LYS A 495 10.40 -15.75 -10.45
C LYS A 495 11.08 -14.41 -10.12
N ALA A 496 11.08 -13.98 -8.87
CA ALA A 496 11.77 -12.76 -8.46
C ALA A 496 13.28 -12.77 -8.83
N THR A 497 13.92 -13.94 -8.82
CA THR A 497 15.34 -14.10 -9.19
C THR A 497 15.58 -14.89 -10.48
N ARG A 498 14.54 -15.61 -10.99
CA ARG A 498 14.62 -16.47 -12.17
C ARG A 498 13.82 -15.88 -13.32
N PHE A 499 14.31 -14.80 -13.89
CA PHE A 499 13.76 -14.13 -15.06
C PHE A 499 14.85 -14.01 -16.15
N ASP A 500 14.45 -13.72 -17.38
CA ASP A 500 15.40 -13.47 -18.46
C ASP A 500 16.14 -12.14 -18.22
N ARG A 501 17.47 -12.20 -18.14
CA ARG A 501 18.28 -10.99 -17.94
C ARG A 501 18.23 -10.05 -19.14
N GLU A 502 17.96 -10.59 -20.33
CA GLU A 502 17.81 -9.81 -21.56
C GLU A 502 16.45 -9.10 -21.67
N ASP A 503 15.55 -9.32 -20.71
CA ASP A 503 14.36 -8.47 -20.53
C ASP A 503 14.72 -7.04 -20.07
N TYR A 504 15.99 -6.86 -19.63
CA TYR A 504 16.57 -5.55 -19.36
C TYR A 504 17.62 -5.19 -20.42
N SER A 505 17.76 -3.90 -20.70
CA SER A 505 18.92 -3.34 -21.39
C SER A 505 19.93 -2.86 -20.35
N TYR A 506 21.21 -3.11 -20.63
CA TYR A 506 22.33 -2.70 -19.78
C TYR A 506 23.28 -1.86 -20.59
N ARG A 507 23.60 -0.64 -20.13
CA ARG A 507 24.52 0.26 -20.82
C ARG A 507 25.68 0.64 -19.90
N GLY A 508 26.88 0.70 -20.48
CA GLY A 508 28.06 1.22 -19.81
C GLY A 508 28.00 2.74 -19.62
N PRO A 509 29.01 3.36 -19.00
CA PRO A 509 29.12 4.81 -18.93
C PRO A 509 29.07 5.39 -20.34
N ALA A 510 28.21 6.40 -20.55
CA ALA A 510 28.09 7.07 -21.84
C ALA A 510 29.46 7.62 -22.28
N ARG A 511 29.92 7.22 -23.50
CA ARG A 511 31.05 7.92 -24.14
C ARG A 511 30.50 9.19 -24.74
N ARG A 512 31.23 10.31 -24.60
CA ARG A 512 30.83 11.65 -25.07
C ARG A 512 30.47 11.72 -26.56
N ASP A 513 30.85 10.70 -27.34
CA ASP A 513 30.72 10.59 -28.79
C ASP A 513 29.68 9.54 -29.24
N ASP A 514 29.00 8.86 -28.31
CA ASP A 514 27.94 7.94 -28.69
C ASP A 514 26.69 8.78 -29.10
N PRO A 515 26.17 8.62 -30.33
CA PRO A 515 24.94 9.25 -30.74
C PRO A 515 23.86 8.78 -29.76
N VAL A 516 23.03 9.71 -29.27
CA VAL A 516 21.82 9.39 -28.51
C VAL A 516 21.03 8.41 -29.36
N ASP A 517 20.95 7.16 -28.96
CA ASP A 517 20.18 6.15 -29.69
C ASP A 517 18.75 6.66 -29.82
N ALA A 518 18.34 6.99 -31.05
CA ALA A 518 16.97 7.35 -31.33
C ALA A 518 16.06 6.18 -30.89
N PRO A 519 14.92 6.43 -30.26
CA PRO A 519 14.03 5.38 -29.85
C PRO A 519 13.60 4.56 -31.06
N ASP A 520 13.64 3.21 -30.96
CA ASP A 520 13.06 2.27 -31.92
C ASP A 520 11.52 2.41 -31.97
N ILE A 521 11.02 3.57 -32.40
CA ILE A 521 9.60 3.88 -32.54
C ILE A 521 9.06 3.46 -33.94
N GLU A 522 9.93 3.08 -34.87
CA GLU A 522 9.50 2.80 -36.25
C GLU A 522 8.76 1.47 -36.49
N LEU A 523 8.63 0.58 -35.50
CA LEU A 523 7.97 -0.72 -35.73
C LEU A 523 6.48 -0.79 -35.32
N ALA A 524 5.94 0.23 -34.70
CA ALA A 524 4.51 0.24 -34.31
C ALA A 524 3.56 0.85 -35.34
N ALA A 525 4.07 1.52 -36.39
CA ALA A 525 3.26 2.15 -37.42
C ALA A 525 2.99 1.29 -38.66
N ALA A 526 3.66 0.13 -38.79
CA ALA A 526 3.57 -0.70 -40.00
C ALA A 526 2.56 -1.87 -39.91
N GLU A 527 1.91 -2.10 -38.77
CA GLU A 527 0.88 -3.16 -38.63
C GLU A 527 -0.57 -2.63 -38.54
N LEU A 528 -0.81 -1.36 -38.83
CA LEU A 528 -2.15 -0.74 -38.89
C LEU A 528 -2.46 -0.10 -40.23
N SER A 529 -1.85 -0.60 -41.31
CA SER A 529 -2.28 -0.25 -42.69
C SER A 529 -2.90 -1.44 -43.40
#